data_f3128557be743e8cf078efe215369d4c
#
_entry.id   f3128557be743e8cf078efe215369d4c
#
_cell.length_a   1.000
_cell.length_b   1.000
_cell.length_c   1.000
_cell.angle_alpha   90.00
_cell.angle_beta   90.00
_cell.angle_gamma   90.00
#
_symmetry.space_group_name_H-M   'P 1'
#
loop_
_entity.id
_entity.type
_entity.pdbx_description
1 polymer ?
#
loop_
_entity_poly.entity_id
_entity_poly.type
_entity_poly.pdbx_seq_one_letter_code
_entity_poly.pdbx_strand_id
1 'polypeptide(L)'
;LFSAFEGHYTLLAIPFFILASAFMTTGGVAKRIIRFSIACVGHLPGGLAIAGVFACMLFAALSGSSPATVVAIGTIVIGGMIQVGYSKEFAAGVICNAGTLGILIPPSIVMVVYAASVEVSVGRMFLAGVIPGLLAGLMLMTAIYVMAKVKNLPKGEWQGWREVFAAGREAGWGLFLIVIILGGIYGGVFTPTEAAAVAAVYAFFIANFIYKDMGPLAEPISDDLAVAHVEGSKVN
;
A
#
# COMPACT_ATOMS: atom_id res chain seq x y z
N LEU A 1 19.64 -2.56 -25.74
CA LEU A 1 19.07 -2.19 -24.45
C LEU A 1 19.81 -1.02 -23.81
N PHE A 2 21.16 -1.03 -23.75
CA PHE A 2 21.92 0.07 -23.14
C PHE A 2 21.74 1.41 -23.85
N SER A 3 21.71 1.43 -25.18
CA SER A 3 21.49 2.66 -25.97
C SER A 3 20.11 3.31 -25.78
N ALA A 4 19.11 2.56 -25.32
CA ALA A 4 17.79 3.11 -25.00
C ALA A 4 17.77 3.91 -23.69
N PHE A 5 18.76 3.73 -22.82
CA PHE A 5 18.93 4.48 -21.58
C PHE A 5 19.88 5.69 -21.71
N GLU A 6 20.62 5.80 -22.82
CA GLU A 6 21.44 6.96 -23.14
C GLU A 6 20.53 8.15 -23.41
N GLY A 7 20.41 9.05 -22.43
CA GLY A 7 19.55 10.24 -22.49
C GLY A 7 18.31 10.20 -21.59
N HIS A 8 17.90 9.03 -21.07
CA HIS A 8 16.72 8.89 -20.19
C HIS A 8 17.09 8.33 -18.82
N TYR A 9 17.98 9.00 -18.08
CA TYR A 9 18.39 8.59 -16.72
C TYR A 9 17.21 8.39 -15.75
N THR A 10 16.09 9.04 -16.02
CA THR A 10 14.86 8.93 -15.25
C THR A 10 14.27 7.51 -15.27
N LEU A 11 14.46 6.77 -16.38
CA LEU A 11 13.98 5.38 -16.49
C LEU A 11 14.74 4.41 -15.57
N LEU A 12 15.94 4.78 -15.11
CA LEU A 12 16.70 4.00 -14.14
C LEU A 12 16.01 3.96 -12.76
N ALA A 13 15.07 4.87 -12.48
CA ALA A 13 14.25 4.81 -11.28
C ALA A 13 13.36 3.55 -11.23
N ILE A 14 12.94 3.03 -12.40
CA ILE A 14 11.99 1.91 -12.48
C ILE A 14 12.52 0.63 -11.82
N PRO A 15 13.72 0.10 -12.16
CA PRO A 15 14.23 -1.10 -11.51
C PRO A 15 14.42 -0.92 -10.00
N PHE A 16 14.81 0.28 -9.52
CA PHE A 16 14.93 0.54 -8.09
C PHE A 16 13.57 0.57 -7.39
N PHE A 17 12.53 1.16 -7.99
CA PHE A 17 11.19 1.10 -7.43
C PHE A 17 10.61 -0.33 -7.42
N ILE A 18 10.88 -1.12 -8.46
CA ILE A 18 10.49 -2.54 -8.49
C ILE A 18 11.18 -3.30 -7.37
N LEU A 19 12.48 -3.08 -7.17
CA LEU A 19 13.27 -3.72 -6.12
C LEU A 19 12.77 -3.31 -4.73
N ALA A 20 12.53 -2.02 -4.49
CA ALA A 20 11.96 -1.52 -3.24
C ALA A 20 10.60 -2.18 -2.98
N SER A 21 9.72 -2.23 -3.99
CA SER A 21 8.41 -2.87 -3.89
C SER A 21 8.51 -4.36 -3.56
N ALA A 22 9.47 -5.09 -4.16
CA ALA A 22 9.70 -6.50 -3.86
C ALA A 22 10.07 -6.71 -2.39
N PHE A 23 11.00 -5.92 -1.85
CA PHE A 23 11.35 -5.98 -0.42
C PHE A 23 10.18 -5.63 0.49
N MET A 24 9.36 -4.64 0.14
CA MET A 24 8.19 -4.27 0.92
C MET A 24 7.08 -5.33 0.90
N THR A 25 6.90 -6.00 -0.23
CA THR A 25 5.88 -7.06 -0.38
C THR A 25 6.26 -8.31 0.42
N THR A 26 7.50 -8.77 0.29
CA THR A 26 8.00 -9.97 0.98
C THR A 26 8.35 -9.69 2.45
N GLY A 27 8.71 -8.47 2.79
CA GLY A 27 9.12 -8.06 4.13
C GLY A 27 7.97 -7.78 5.11
N GLY A 28 6.77 -8.34 4.91
CA GLY A 28 5.67 -8.23 5.87
C GLY A 28 5.09 -6.83 6.10
N VAL A 29 5.52 -5.84 5.32
CA VAL A 29 5.02 -4.44 5.41
C VAL A 29 3.54 -4.40 5.10
N ALA A 30 3.06 -5.18 4.11
CA ALA A 30 1.67 -5.25 3.73
C ALA A 30 0.77 -5.66 4.91
N LYS A 31 1.16 -6.67 5.70
CA LYS A 31 0.42 -7.12 6.90
C LYS A 31 0.27 -5.99 7.92
N ARG A 32 1.34 -5.23 8.17
CA ARG A 32 1.34 -4.10 9.13
C ARG A 32 0.49 -2.93 8.67
N ILE A 33 0.52 -2.62 7.36
CA ILE A 33 -0.35 -1.61 6.76
C ILE A 33 -1.82 -2.04 6.84
N ILE A 34 -2.15 -3.30 6.57
CA ILE A 34 -3.51 -3.84 6.71
C ILE A 34 -3.99 -3.72 8.15
N ARG A 35 -3.18 -4.14 9.14
CA ARG A 35 -3.50 -4.01 10.56
C ARG A 35 -3.79 -2.55 10.94
N PHE A 36 -2.93 -1.63 10.52
CA PHE A 36 -3.13 -0.20 10.75
C PHE A 36 -4.42 0.32 10.11
N SER A 37 -4.69 -0.10 8.87
CA SER A 37 -5.91 0.30 8.14
C SER A 37 -7.18 -0.22 8.82
N ILE A 38 -7.16 -1.47 9.31
CA ILE A 38 -8.28 -2.05 10.07
C ILE A 38 -8.47 -1.29 11.40
N ALA A 39 -7.40 -0.98 12.11
CA ALA A 39 -7.47 -0.20 13.34
C ALA A 39 -8.10 1.20 13.12
N CYS A 40 -7.79 1.84 11.99
CA CYS A 40 -8.32 3.17 11.67
C CYS A 40 -9.78 3.17 11.25
N VAL A 41 -10.17 2.30 10.32
CA VAL A 41 -11.47 2.37 9.64
C VAL A 41 -12.31 1.09 9.70
N GLY A 42 -11.78 0.02 10.32
CA GLY A 42 -12.45 -1.28 10.39
C GLY A 42 -13.79 -1.29 11.12
N HIS A 43 -14.03 -0.32 12.00
CA HIS A 43 -15.27 -0.17 12.77
C HIS A 43 -16.46 0.36 11.96
N LEU A 44 -16.22 0.84 10.75
CA LEU A 44 -17.28 1.37 9.87
C LEU A 44 -18.12 0.24 9.26
N PRO A 45 -19.37 0.50 8.83
CA PRO A 45 -20.12 -0.43 7.98
C PRO A 45 -19.31 -0.76 6.73
N GLY A 46 -19.10 -2.06 6.46
CA GLY A 46 -18.20 -2.49 5.40
C GLY A 46 -16.71 -2.26 5.71
N GLY A 47 -16.36 -2.15 7.02
CA GLY A 47 -15.07 -1.68 7.50
C GLY A 47 -13.87 -2.45 6.95
N LEU A 48 -13.97 -3.77 6.79
CA LEU A 48 -12.87 -4.57 6.24
C LEU A 48 -12.62 -4.26 4.75
N ALA A 49 -13.67 -4.01 3.98
CA ALA A 49 -13.54 -3.60 2.58
C ALA A 49 -12.95 -2.18 2.47
N ILE A 50 -13.42 -1.24 3.32
CA ILE A 50 -12.88 0.13 3.40
C ILE A 50 -11.41 0.10 3.84
N ALA A 51 -11.08 -0.72 4.85
CA ALA A 51 -9.70 -0.91 5.30
C ALA A 51 -8.81 -1.49 4.20
N GLY A 52 -9.34 -2.39 3.38
CA GLY A 52 -8.65 -2.92 2.20
C GLY A 52 -8.32 -1.83 1.17
N VAL A 53 -9.26 -0.92 0.88
CA VAL A 53 -8.99 0.23 -0.01
C VAL A 53 -7.96 1.16 0.60
N PHE A 54 -8.08 1.49 1.89
CA PHE A 54 -7.12 2.35 2.59
C PHE A 54 -5.73 1.72 2.63
N ALA A 55 -5.64 0.41 2.88
CA ALA A 55 -4.38 -0.33 2.80
C ALA A 55 -3.78 -0.30 1.38
N CYS A 56 -4.62 -0.46 0.34
CA CYS A 56 -4.17 -0.33 -1.05
C CYS A 56 -3.62 1.08 -1.34
N MET A 57 -4.26 2.14 -0.85
CA MET A 57 -3.77 3.52 -1.01
C MET A 57 -2.38 3.70 -0.38
N LEU A 58 -2.21 3.25 0.86
CA LEU A 58 -0.93 3.37 1.57
C LEU A 58 0.15 2.51 0.91
N PHE A 59 -0.18 1.27 0.53
CA PHE A 59 0.77 0.37 -0.12
C PHE A 59 1.10 0.82 -1.56
N ALA A 60 0.14 1.40 -2.27
CA ALA A 60 0.35 2.00 -3.59
C ALA A 60 1.45 3.07 -3.56
N ALA A 61 1.45 3.92 -2.53
CA ALA A 61 2.47 4.93 -2.30
C ALA A 61 3.86 4.36 -1.93
N LEU A 62 3.96 3.06 -1.68
CA LEU A 62 5.25 2.37 -1.46
C LEU A 62 5.70 1.61 -2.70
N SER A 63 4.76 0.91 -3.35
CA SER A 63 5.07 -0.01 -4.44
C SER A 63 5.14 0.67 -5.81
N GLY A 64 4.36 1.73 -6.01
CA GLY A 64 4.22 2.40 -7.31
C GLY A 64 3.65 1.52 -8.42
N SER A 65 3.11 0.34 -8.07
CA SER A 65 2.69 -0.70 -9.00
C SER A 65 1.31 -1.25 -8.65
N SER A 66 0.36 -1.18 -9.57
CA SER A 66 -0.98 -1.76 -9.41
C SER A 66 -0.95 -3.28 -9.18
N PRO A 67 -0.26 -4.08 -10.00
CA PRO A 67 -0.21 -5.53 -9.77
C PRO A 67 0.39 -5.90 -8.42
N ALA A 68 1.48 -5.24 -8.01
CA ALA A 68 2.10 -5.48 -6.72
C ALA A 68 1.14 -5.17 -5.55
N THR A 69 0.39 -4.06 -5.66
CA THR A 69 -0.60 -3.67 -4.65
C THR A 69 -1.73 -4.69 -4.55
N VAL A 70 -2.29 -5.13 -5.69
CA VAL A 70 -3.37 -6.15 -5.72
C VAL A 70 -2.89 -7.47 -5.10
N VAL A 71 -1.70 -7.92 -5.44
CA VAL A 71 -1.15 -9.17 -4.90
C VAL A 71 -0.87 -9.04 -3.40
N ALA A 72 -0.15 -8.01 -2.99
CA ALA A 72 0.28 -7.85 -1.59
C ALA A 72 -0.90 -7.70 -0.61
N ILE A 73 -1.89 -6.88 -0.97
CA ILE A 73 -3.04 -6.60 -0.11
C ILE A 73 -4.15 -7.64 -0.34
N GLY A 74 -4.37 -8.04 -1.60
CA GLY A 74 -5.47 -8.92 -1.97
C GLY A 74 -5.34 -10.32 -1.38
N THR A 75 -4.15 -10.90 -1.33
CA THR A 75 -3.91 -12.22 -0.75
C THR A 75 -4.38 -12.34 0.70
N ILE A 76 -4.28 -11.27 1.46
CA ILE A 76 -4.67 -11.22 2.87
C ILE A 76 -6.13 -10.76 3.02
N VAL A 77 -6.47 -9.61 2.42
CA VAL A 77 -7.76 -8.95 2.68
C VAL A 77 -8.93 -9.70 2.05
N ILE A 78 -8.77 -10.27 0.84
CA ILE A 78 -9.84 -11.04 0.18
C ILE A 78 -10.21 -12.26 1.04
N GLY A 79 -9.22 -13.00 1.54
CA GLY A 79 -9.44 -14.12 2.44
C GLY A 79 -10.22 -13.72 3.69
N GLY A 80 -9.79 -12.64 4.36
CA GLY A 80 -10.48 -12.11 5.53
C GLY A 80 -11.92 -11.64 5.23
N MET A 81 -12.14 -10.97 4.09
CA MET A 81 -13.49 -10.54 3.68
C MET A 81 -14.42 -11.74 3.48
N ILE A 82 -13.97 -12.81 2.84
CA ILE A 82 -14.77 -14.01 2.62
C ILE A 82 -15.13 -14.67 3.97
N GLN A 83 -14.20 -14.74 4.90
CA GLN A 83 -14.43 -15.33 6.23
C GLN A 83 -15.51 -14.60 7.03
N VAL A 84 -15.61 -13.28 6.90
CA VAL A 84 -16.65 -12.48 7.58
C VAL A 84 -17.95 -12.36 6.78
N GLY A 85 -18.08 -13.09 5.67
CA GLY A 85 -19.36 -13.24 4.93
C GLY A 85 -19.51 -12.34 3.69
N TYR A 86 -18.46 -11.72 3.20
CA TYR A 86 -18.51 -11.05 1.90
C TYR A 86 -18.46 -12.06 0.75
N SER A 87 -19.13 -11.78 -0.36
CA SER A 87 -19.00 -12.61 -1.57
C SER A 87 -17.61 -12.48 -2.18
N LYS A 88 -17.12 -13.55 -2.80
CA LYS A 88 -15.80 -13.58 -3.47
C LYS A 88 -15.69 -12.51 -4.56
N GLU A 89 -16.76 -12.34 -5.32
CA GLU A 89 -16.86 -11.39 -6.44
C GLU A 89 -16.75 -9.95 -5.93
N PHE A 90 -17.43 -9.63 -4.80
CA PHE A 90 -17.36 -8.32 -4.19
C PHE A 90 -15.96 -8.05 -3.63
N ALA A 91 -15.39 -9.00 -2.90
CA ALA A 91 -14.05 -8.85 -2.31
C ALA A 91 -12.98 -8.66 -3.39
N ALA A 92 -12.99 -9.50 -4.42
CA ALA A 92 -12.07 -9.39 -5.54
C ALA A 92 -12.27 -8.08 -6.31
N GLY A 93 -13.52 -7.69 -6.58
CA GLY A 93 -13.86 -6.45 -7.27
C GLY A 93 -13.37 -5.21 -6.54
N VAL A 94 -13.54 -5.15 -5.21
CA VAL A 94 -13.03 -4.04 -4.37
C VAL A 94 -11.52 -3.95 -4.46
N ILE A 95 -10.81 -5.04 -4.27
CA ILE A 95 -9.33 -5.03 -4.25
C ILE A 95 -8.76 -4.76 -5.64
N CYS A 96 -9.34 -5.31 -6.71
CA CYS A 96 -8.93 -5.01 -8.08
C CYS A 96 -9.07 -3.51 -8.40
N ASN A 97 -10.21 -2.90 -8.04
CA ASN A 97 -10.40 -1.46 -8.21
C ASN A 97 -9.46 -0.64 -7.32
N ALA A 98 -9.30 -1.01 -6.05
CA ALA A 98 -8.38 -0.32 -5.15
C ALA A 98 -6.92 -0.41 -5.60
N GLY A 99 -6.52 -1.53 -6.20
CA GLY A 99 -5.18 -1.72 -6.73
C GLY A 99 -4.82 -0.76 -7.86
N THR A 100 -5.81 -0.29 -8.64
CA THR A 100 -5.55 0.71 -9.70
C THR A 100 -5.02 2.03 -9.15
N LEU A 101 -5.24 2.33 -7.87
CA LEU A 101 -4.67 3.50 -7.19
C LEU A 101 -3.13 3.51 -7.21
N GLY A 102 -2.48 2.34 -7.38
CA GLY A 102 -1.03 2.23 -7.55
C GLY A 102 -0.48 2.91 -8.81
N ILE A 103 -1.33 3.26 -9.78
CA ILE A 103 -0.95 4.07 -10.92
C ILE A 103 -1.04 5.57 -10.59
N LEU A 104 -2.00 5.96 -9.75
CA LEU A 104 -2.34 7.37 -9.46
C LEU A 104 -1.58 7.93 -8.26
N ILE A 105 -1.40 7.13 -7.21
CA ILE A 105 -0.74 7.59 -5.98
C ILE A 105 0.79 7.52 -6.15
N PRO A 106 1.51 8.64 -6.01
CA PRO A 106 2.96 8.66 -6.15
C PRO A 106 3.68 8.02 -4.94
N PRO A 107 4.89 7.47 -5.18
CA PRO A 107 5.56 7.33 -6.47
C PRO A 107 4.93 6.24 -7.35
N SER A 108 4.83 6.46 -8.65
CA SER A 108 4.23 5.53 -9.59
C SER A 108 5.16 5.26 -10.77
N ILE A 109 5.39 3.97 -11.06
CA ILE A 109 6.22 3.54 -12.20
C ILE A 109 5.63 4.03 -13.52
N VAL A 110 4.29 3.99 -13.66
CA VAL A 110 3.61 4.45 -14.87
C VAL A 110 3.81 5.95 -15.07
N MET A 111 3.77 6.75 -14.01
CA MET A 111 4.05 8.17 -14.09
C MET A 111 5.50 8.47 -14.49
N VAL A 112 6.46 7.66 -14.04
CA VAL A 112 7.87 7.78 -14.44
C VAL A 112 8.02 7.53 -15.95
N VAL A 113 7.41 6.45 -16.45
CA VAL A 113 7.44 6.12 -17.89
C VAL A 113 6.78 7.21 -18.72
N TYR A 114 5.59 7.66 -18.29
CA TYR A 114 4.88 8.72 -18.99
C TYR A 114 5.69 10.03 -19.00
N ALA A 115 6.23 10.45 -17.87
CA ALA A 115 7.01 11.67 -17.76
C ALA A 115 8.27 11.62 -18.64
N ALA A 116 8.95 10.47 -18.71
CA ALA A 116 10.09 10.26 -19.60
C ALA A 116 9.69 10.32 -21.08
N SER A 117 8.50 9.79 -21.43
CA SER A 117 8.02 9.75 -22.83
C SER A 117 7.61 11.12 -23.38
N VAL A 118 7.09 12.00 -22.50
CA VAL A 118 6.64 13.36 -22.89
C VAL A 118 7.60 14.47 -22.42
N GLU A 119 8.78 14.09 -21.93
CA GLU A 119 9.85 14.99 -21.49
C GLU A 119 9.41 16.01 -20.42
N VAL A 120 8.54 15.59 -19.49
CA VAL A 120 8.12 16.41 -18.35
C VAL A 120 8.78 15.96 -17.04
N SER A 121 8.81 16.85 -16.06
CA SER A 121 9.37 16.56 -14.75
C SER A 121 8.57 15.48 -14.01
N VAL A 122 9.22 14.39 -13.61
CA VAL A 122 8.62 13.32 -12.81
C VAL A 122 8.11 13.84 -11.47
N GLY A 123 8.84 14.76 -10.81
CA GLY A 123 8.39 15.34 -9.55
C GLY A 123 7.07 16.11 -9.71
N ARG A 124 6.93 16.90 -10.80
CA ARG A 124 5.66 17.59 -11.09
C ARG A 124 4.54 16.60 -11.42
N MET A 125 4.84 15.52 -12.12
CA MET A 125 3.89 14.45 -12.43
C MET A 125 3.41 13.75 -11.15
N PHE A 126 4.31 13.46 -10.23
CA PHE A 126 3.96 12.90 -8.92
C PHE A 126 3.04 13.84 -8.13
N LEU A 127 3.37 15.13 -8.08
CA LEU A 127 2.54 16.12 -7.39
C LEU A 127 1.13 16.19 -7.98
N ALA A 128 1.02 16.15 -9.31
CA ALA A 128 -0.27 16.15 -10.01
C ALA A 128 -1.12 14.90 -9.71
N GLY A 129 -0.49 13.76 -9.42
CA GLY A 129 -1.17 12.50 -9.10
C GLY A 129 -1.73 12.42 -7.69
N VAL A 130 -1.20 13.18 -6.71
CA VAL A 130 -1.62 13.11 -5.30
C VAL A 130 -3.11 13.39 -5.15
N ILE A 131 -3.59 14.50 -5.68
CA ILE A 131 -4.99 14.93 -5.51
C ILE A 131 -5.96 13.95 -6.18
N PRO A 132 -5.79 13.59 -7.48
CA PRO A 132 -6.66 12.60 -8.12
C PRO A 132 -6.61 11.23 -7.44
N GLY A 133 -5.43 10.78 -7.01
CA GLY A 133 -5.29 9.50 -6.33
C GLY A 133 -6.02 9.44 -4.99
N LEU A 134 -5.87 10.48 -4.16
CA LEU A 134 -6.60 10.59 -2.90
C LEU A 134 -8.12 10.70 -3.12
N LEU A 135 -8.53 11.51 -4.09
CA LEU A 135 -9.94 11.68 -4.42
C LEU A 135 -10.57 10.35 -4.89
N ALA A 136 -9.89 9.63 -5.80
CA ALA A 136 -10.37 8.33 -6.28
C ALA A 136 -10.49 7.31 -5.14
N GLY A 137 -9.50 7.25 -4.24
CA GLY A 137 -9.56 6.39 -3.06
C GLY A 137 -10.71 6.75 -2.12
N LEU A 138 -10.91 8.03 -1.82
CA LEU A 138 -12.01 8.51 -0.99
C LEU A 138 -13.38 8.23 -1.64
N MET A 139 -13.51 8.43 -2.94
CA MET A 139 -14.74 8.09 -3.67
C MET A 139 -15.04 6.59 -3.60
N LEU A 140 -14.03 5.74 -3.76
CA LEU A 140 -14.19 4.29 -3.66
C LEU A 140 -14.59 3.87 -2.25
N MET A 141 -13.94 4.41 -1.21
CA MET A 141 -14.32 4.15 0.19
C MET A 141 -15.74 4.63 0.49
N THR A 142 -16.15 5.79 -0.03
CA THR A 142 -17.51 6.31 0.13
C THR A 142 -18.54 5.42 -0.56
N ALA A 143 -18.27 4.96 -1.78
CA ALA A 143 -19.14 4.04 -2.52
C ALA A 143 -19.33 2.72 -1.75
N ILE A 144 -18.25 2.16 -1.20
CA ILE A 144 -18.31 0.95 -0.37
C ILE A 144 -19.12 1.20 0.90
N TYR A 145 -18.92 2.33 1.58
CA TYR A 145 -19.68 2.69 2.79
C TYR A 145 -21.18 2.80 2.53
N VAL A 146 -21.58 3.45 1.44
CA VAL A 146 -22.99 3.56 1.04
C VAL A 146 -23.55 2.18 0.73
N MET A 147 -22.86 1.36 -0.07
CA MET A 147 -23.27 0.00 -0.39
C MET A 147 -23.35 -0.88 0.87
N ALA A 148 -22.43 -0.72 1.80
CA ALA A 148 -22.42 -1.47 3.07
C ALA A 148 -23.64 -1.16 3.92
N LYS A 149 -24.08 0.09 3.96
CA LYS A 149 -25.31 0.49 4.66
C LYS A 149 -26.55 -0.10 3.99
N VAL A 150 -26.61 -0.08 2.66
CA VAL A 150 -27.78 -0.61 1.90
C VAL A 150 -27.88 -2.13 2.03
N LYS A 151 -26.74 -2.84 1.97
CA LYS A 151 -26.68 -4.31 2.03
C LYS A 151 -26.49 -4.88 3.42
N ASN A 152 -26.45 -4.05 4.49
CA ASN A 152 -26.16 -4.44 5.86
C ASN A 152 -24.89 -5.32 5.97
N LEU A 153 -23.81 -4.89 5.33
CA LEU A 153 -22.54 -5.61 5.38
C LEU A 153 -21.94 -5.59 6.79
N PRO A 154 -21.14 -6.61 7.16
CA PRO A 154 -20.51 -6.69 8.47
C PRO A 154 -19.70 -5.44 8.81
N LYS A 155 -19.75 -5.06 10.09
CA LYS A 155 -18.94 -3.99 10.68
C LYS A 155 -18.04 -4.59 11.76
N GLY A 156 -16.82 -4.10 11.85
CA GLY A 156 -15.92 -4.47 12.94
C GLY A 156 -16.20 -3.65 14.22
N GLU A 157 -15.52 -4.01 15.29
CA GLU A 157 -15.53 -3.26 16.54
C GLU A 157 -14.41 -2.22 16.57
N TRP A 158 -14.64 -1.13 17.26
CA TRP A 158 -13.62 -0.12 17.50
C TRP A 158 -12.59 -0.64 18.52
N GLN A 159 -11.35 -0.83 18.08
CA GLN A 159 -10.27 -1.38 18.93
C GLN A 159 -9.59 -0.33 19.84
N GLY A 160 -10.01 0.92 19.74
CA GLY A 160 -9.48 2.02 20.54
C GLY A 160 -8.23 2.68 19.99
N TRP A 161 -7.97 3.90 20.45
CA TRP A 161 -6.81 4.70 20.03
C TRP A 161 -5.47 4.04 20.31
N ARG A 162 -5.39 3.23 21.36
CA ARG A 162 -4.16 2.52 21.72
C ARG A 162 -3.72 1.56 20.62
N GLU A 163 -4.66 0.84 20.00
CA GLU A 163 -4.38 -0.06 18.89
C GLU A 163 -3.98 0.71 17.63
N VAL A 164 -4.65 1.83 17.33
CA VAL A 164 -4.28 2.70 16.21
C VAL A 164 -2.85 3.20 16.31
N PHE A 165 -2.43 3.65 17.52
CA PHE A 165 -1.05 4.10 17.73
C PHE A 165 -0.04 2.94 17.69
N ALA A 166 -0.39 1.77 18.23
CA ALA A 166 0.47 0.59 18.19
C ALA A 166 0.69 0.11 16.75
N ALA A 167 -0.39 -0.10 16.01
CA ALA A 167 -0.34 -0.49 14.60
C ALA A 167 0.33 0.59 13.72
N GLY A 168 0.07 1.86 14.01
CA GLY A 168 0.72 2.99 13.34
C GLY A 168 2.23 3.01 13.55
N ARG A 169 2.71 2.70 14.75
CA ARG A 169 4.15 2.60 15.03
C ARG A 169 4.81 1.45 14.29
N GLU A 170 4.13 0.29 14.20
CA GLU A 170 4.63 -0.86 13.45
C GLU A 170 4.64 -0.62 11.95
N ALA A 171 3.58 -0.02 11.39
CA ALA A 171 3.52 0.37 9.99
C ALA A 171 4.42 1.56 9.65
N GLY A 172 4.74 2.39 10.66
CA GLY A 172 5.43 3.66 10.51
C GLY A 172 6.78 3.57 9.81
N TRP A 173 7.56 2.54 10.09
CA TRP A 173 8.82 2.31 9.40
C TRP A 173 8.63 2.11 7.89
N GLY A 174 7.63 1.33 7.47
CA GLY A 174 7.29 1.19 6.06
C GLY A 174 6.78 2.51 5.48
N LEU A 175 5.84 3.17 6.16
CA LEU A 175 5.24 4.43 5.69
C LEU A 175 6.23 5.59 5.63
N PHE A 176 7.29 5.57 6.46
CA PHE A 176 8.34 6.57 6.43
C PHE A 176 9.09 6.61 5.09
N LEU A 177 9.10 5.50 4.34
CA LEU A 177 9.63 5.48 2.98
C LEU A 177 8.96 6.50 2.07
N ILE A 178 7.65 6.71 2.22
CA ILE A 178 6.90 7.73 1.45
C ILE A 178 7.47 9.12 1.74
N VAL A 179 7.76 9.40 3.01
CA VAL A 179 8.34 10.68 3.43
C VAL A 179 9.74 10.86 2.85
N ILE A 180 10.57 9.81 2.83
CA ILE A 180 11.91 9.85 2.24
C ILE A 180 11.82 10.18 0.75
N ILE A 181 10.97 9.46 0.00
CA ILE A 181 10.85 9.62 -1.46
C ILE A 181 10.27 11.00 -1.80
N LEU A 182 9.06 11.28 -1.34
CA LEU A 182 8.37 12.52 -1.71
C LEU A 182 9.03 13.74 -1.07
N GLY A 183 9.41 13.64 0.20
CA GLY A 183 10.12 14.72 0.91
C GLY A 183 11.49 15.00 0.29
N GLY A 184 12.23 13.99 -0.11
CA GLY A 184 13.53 14.14 -0.77
C GLY A 184 13.42 14.77 -2.16
N ILE A 185 12.42 14.36 -2.96
CA ILE A 185 12.19 14.91 -4.31
C ILE A 185 11.69 16.38 -4.21
N TYR A 186 10.70 16.65 -3.37
CA TYR A 186 10.12 18.01 -3.26
C TYR A 186 11.00 18.97 -2.48
N GLY A 187 11.80 18.45 -1.55
CA GLY A 187 12.84 19.23 -0.85
C GLY A 187 14.04 19.55 -1.74
N GLY A 188 14.10 19.03 -2.97
CA GLY A 188 15.22 19.24 -3.89
C GLY A 188 16.51 18.53 -3.49
N VAL A 189 16.43 17.57 -2.55
CA VAL A 189 17.59 16.81 -2.06
C VAL A 189 17.94 15.67 -3.01
N PHE A 190 16.92 15.04 -3.60
CA PHE A 190 17.06 13.89 -4.50
C PHE A 190 16.38 14.12 -5.84
N THR A 191 17.01 13.64 -6.89
CA THR A 191 16.33 13.36 -8.15
C THR A 191 15.42 12.13 -7.99
N PRO A 192 14.41 11.93 -8.85
CA PRO A 192 13.55 10.74 -8.77
C PRO A 192 14.32 9.41 -8.82
N THR A 193 15.42 9.36 -9.58
CA THR A 193 16.28 8.16 -9.68
C THR A 193 17.05 7.91 -8.38
N GLU A 194 17.61 8.95 -7.79
CA GLU A 194 18.31 8.85 -6.49
C GLU A 194 17.34 8.48 -5.37
N ALA A 195 16.14 9.09 -5.36
CA ALA A 195 15.09 8.74 -4.42
C ALA A 195 14.68 7.28 -4.52
N ALA A 196 14.58 6.73 -5.74
CA ALA A 196 14.27 5.32 -5.97
C ALA A 196 15.40 4.39 -5.46
N ALA A 197 16.67 4.76 -5.68
CA ALA A 197 17.81 4.01 -5.18
C ALA A 197 17.85 4.00 -3.64
N VAL A 198 17.67 5.17 -3.01
CA VAL A 198 17.57 5.31 -1.54
C VAL A 198 16.39 4.48 -1.01
N ALA A 199 15.26 4.50 -1.70
CA ALA A 199 14.09 3.70 -1.35
C ALA A 199 14.38 2.19 -1.36
N ALA A 200 15.10 1.68 -2.37
CA ALA A 200 15.46 0.28 -2.45
C ALA A 200 16.38 -0.14 -1.30
N VAL A 201 17.39 0.68 -0.98
CA VAL A 201 18.31 0.44 0.14
C VAL A 201 17.55 0.48 1.46
N TYR A 202 16.73 1.49 1.68
CA TYR A 202 15.92 1.62 2.89
C TYR A 202 14.97 0.43 3.05
N ALA A 203 14.26 0.04 1.98
CA ALA A 203 13.36 -1.10 1.98
C ALA A 203 14.07 -2.41 2.35
N PHE A 204 15.28 -2.63 1.81
CA PHE A 204 16.12 -3.76 2.16
C PHE A 204 16.46 -3.79 3.65
N PHE A 205 16.89 -2.66 4.23
CA PHE A 205 17.22 -2.57 5.65
C PHE A 205 16.02 -2.81 6.54
N ILE A 206 14.87 -2.22 6.23
CA ILE A 206 13.65 -2.40 7.00
C ILE A 206 13.19 -3.86 6.99
N ALA A 207 13.15 -4.50 5.81
CA ALA A 207 12.70 -5.87 5.65
C ALA A 207 13.59 -6.88 6.39
N ASN A 208 14.92 -6.67 6.38
CA ASN A 208 15.87 -7.63 6.95
C ASN A 208 16.20 -7.39 8.42
N PHE A 209 16.32 -6.14 8.86
CA PHE A 209 16.85 -5.82 10.20
C PHE A 209 15.79 -5.33 11.18
N ILE A 210 14.76 -4.61 10.72
CA ILE A 210 13.70 -4.09 11.60
C ILE A 210 12.55 -5.08 11.69
N TYR A 211 12.02 -5.50 10.57
CA TYR A 211 10.90 -6.44 10.55
C TYR A 211 11.35 -7.90 10.66
N LYS A 212 12.58 -8.20 10.27
CA LYS A 212 13.16 -9.56 10.30
C LYS A 212 12.29 -10.61 9.60
N ASP A 213 11.56 -10.20 8.59
CA ASP A 213 10.64 -11.06 7.87
C ASP A 213 11.32 -11.74 6.66
N MET A 214 12.60 -11.40 6.39
CA MET A 214 13.41 -11.92 5.28
C MET A 214 14.79 -12.37 5.73
N GLY A 215 15.36 -13.32 4.99
CA GLY A 215 16.75 -13.78 5.17
C GLY A 215 16.94 -14.73 6.36
N PRO A 216 18.19 -14.94 6.79
CA PRO A 216 18.54 -15.91 7.84
C PRO A 216 18.06 -15.49 9.25
N LEU A 217 17.58 -14.25 9.39
CA LEU A 217 17.01 -13.72 10.63
C LEU A 217 15.47 -13.78 10.63
N ALA A 218 14.86 -14.35 9.61
CA ALA A 218 13.41 -14.44 9.49
C ALA A 218 12.84 -15.31 10.62
N GLU A 219 12.04 -14.69 11.49
CA GLU A 219 11.19 -15.44 12.41
C GLU A 219 10.02 -16.05 11.63
N PRO A 220 9.61 -17.30 11.92
CA PRO A 220 8.45 -17.88 11.28
C PRO A 220 7.25 -16.99 11.56
N ILE A 221 6.67 -16.43 10.50
CA ILE A 221 5.53 -15.52 10.62
C ILE A 221 4.37 -16.35 11.14
N SER A 222 3.94 -16.10 12.38
CA SER A 222 2.70 -16.67 12.89
C SER A 222 1.54 -16.08 12.08
N ASP A 223 0.84 -16.92 11.34
CA ASP A 223 -0.36 -16.54 10.58
C ASP A 223 -1.51 -16.07 11.49
N ASP A 224 -1.32 -16.21 12.79
CA ASP A 224 -2.30 -15.91 13.85
C ASP A 224 -2.70 -14.43 13.94
N LEU A 225 -1.85 -13.49 13.50
CA LEU A 225 -2.15 -12.06 13.61
C LEU A 225 -3.25 -11.57 12.63
N ALA A 226 -3.42 -12.25 11.50
CA ALA A 226 -4.50 -11.94 10.57
C ALA A 226 -5.81 -12.66 10.96
N VAL A 227 -5.70 -13.84 11.61
CA VAL A 227 -6.82 -14.69 11.99
C VAL A 227 -7.41 -14.31 13.35
N ALA A 228 -6.58 -13.95 14.33
CA ALA A 228 -7.04 -13.60 15.69
C ALA A 228 -7.96 -12.36 15.73
N HIS A 229 -7.82 -11.44 14.78
CA HIS A 229 -8.71 -10.27 14.69
C HIS A 229 -10.04 -10.56 14.01
N VAL A 230 -10.15 -11.69 13.30
CA VAL A 230 -11.38 -12.15 12.66
C VAL A 230 -12.19 -13.05 13.60
N GLU A 231 -11.53 -13.78 14.50
CA GLU A 231 -12.21 -14.66 15.47
C GLU A 231 -12.93 -13.91 16.59
N GLY A 232 -12.47 -12.73 17.00
CA GLY A 232 -13.16 -11.87 17.97
C GLY A 232 -14.54 -11.39 17.51
N SER A 233 -14.86 -11.51 16.23
CA SER A 233 -16.16 -11.13 15.65
C SER A 233 -17.21 -12.26 15.62
N LYS A 234 -16.87 -13.47 16.06
CA LYS A 234 -17.78 -14.64 16.02
C LYS A 234 -18.50 -14.97 17.34
N VAL A 235 -18.26 -14.20 18.39
CA VAL A 235 -18.91 -14.46 19.69
C VAL A 235 -19.77 -13.25 20.06
N ASN A 236 -20.97 -13.18 19.53
CA ASN A 236 -22.26 -12.85 20.16
C ASN A 236 -23.36 -12.82 19.12
#